data_cfd29091e3ede4b7deb1f87308440aad
#
_entry.id   cfd29091e3ede4b7deb1f87308440aad
#
_cell.length_a   1.000
_cell.length_b   1.000
_cell.length_c   1.000
_cell.angle_alpha   90.00
_cell.angle_beta   90.00
_cell.angle_gamma   90.00
#
_symmetry.space_group_name_H-M   'P 1'
#
loop_
_entity.id
_entity.type
_entity.pdbx_description
1 polymer ?
#
loop_
_entity_poly.entity_id
_entity_poly.type
_entity_poly.pdbx_seq_one_letter_code
_entity_poly.pdbx_strand_id
1 'polypeptide(L)'
;MKIRTLRTAGAAAAVATAAALAAPSIASAADGPAPAINVVQPASPASFDSSSGTAATGAVSGLIPARGSSLMKNAALAPASAASTSTSTSHAAAAVSCGTEPDCNLPYRGGPVQHTPHVYLVFWGPKWGTNTATENFVKSFFTDLGKPSDYWSTTVEQYGDKTGHPTFGKGLLVGTYWDKNTPEKSVTNTNLGTEAAAAVNWLHIADTNDADVVIAARQGTCFTPPSGGLNFAGNCGTPQATGYCAFHDWDVNTANSSLYLPWENLPYQPDAGAGCGQGFINSPGTNDGYSITGGHELMEAITDPVGTGWLDTNDTISGGEVADKCAWGGQLWGDSDPAGNVTLGGGTFAMQSLWSNATRGCVLNGGLPLSVTTPATQTATLGKAVSLKITASTGGATTPLTYTASGLPGGLSINKSTGVISGTSNVTAGTFTSKVVVSYYAGWVTKTFGWHLSSLAGEMKGYDAKCLGDYSAKTTAGNKIVICTCAAGAAQNITFATNTELLVVGDCVTGTTTAFLEPCIGATSQEWTRQSNGEYVLKSNGKCLTAPSAGNGTQLTLAACENTANQHWSVP
;
A
#
# COMPACT_ATOMS: atom_id res chain seq x y z
N MET A 1 78.32 -27.65 13.10
CA MET A 1 78.79 -29.03 13.54
C MET A 1 77.59 -29.96 13.44
N LYS A 2 77.73 -31.04 12.62
CA LYS A 2 76.82 -32.19 12.41
C LYS A 2 75.52 -31.92 11.70
N ILE A 3 75.32 -32.02 10.39
CA ILE A 3 75.26 -33.16 9.48
C ILE A 3 74.56 -34.41 10.03
N ARG A 4 73.43 -34.75 9.42
CA ARG A 4 72.97 -36.06 8.95
C ARG A 4 71.53 -35.91 8.34
N THR A 5 71.46 -35.93 7.05
CA THR A 5 71.27 -37.02 6.07
C THR A 5 69.89 -37.66 6.04
N LEU A 6 69.31 -37.45 4.89
CA LEU A 6 68.42 -38.26 4.03
C LEU A 6 67.73 -39.51 4.61
N ARG A 7 66.48 -39.64 4.29
CA ARG A 7 66.03 -40.85 3.53
C ARG A 7 64.75 -40.52 2.73
N THR A 8 64.86 -40.84 1.50
CA THR A 8 63.87 -40.95 0.43
C THR A 8 62.93 -42.14 0.65
N ALA A 9 61.69 -42.03 0.36
CA ALA A 9 60.74 -43.03 -0.15
C ALA A 9 59.45 -42.26 -0.48
N GLY A 10 58.88 -42.27 -1.61
CA GLY A 10 58.61 -43.27 -2.58
C GLY A 10 57.35 -42.72 -3.24
N ALA A 11 57.40 -42.41 -4.51
CA ALA A 11 56.26 -41.90 -5.30
C ALA A 11 55.13 -42.94 -5.38
N ALA A 12 53.89 -42.49 -5.13
CA ALA A 12 52.71 -43.14 -5.68
C ALA A 12 51.97 -42.09 -6.46
N ALA A 13 52.02 -42.14 -7.76
CA ALA A 13 51.26 -41.33 -8.68
C ALA A 13 49.84 -41.82 -8.66
N ALA A 14 48.94 -41.02 -8.10
CA ALA A 14 47.48 -41.13 -8.31
C ALA A 14 47.13 -40.31 -9.54
N VAL A 15 46.81 -40.99 -10.62
CA VAL A 15 46.23 -40.41 -11.83
C VAL A 15 44.82 -39.96 -11.49
N ALA A 16 44.62 -38.67 -11.26
CA ALA A 16 43.29 -38.08 -11.20
C ALA A 16 42.83 -37.78 -12.64
N THR A 17 41.96 -38.60 -13.14
CA THR A 17 41.19 -38.32 -14.35
C THR A 17 40.28 -37.11 -14.09
N ALA A 18 40.66 -35.96 -14.59
CA ALA A 18 39.79 -34.79 -14.67
C ALA A 18 38.68 -35.07 -15.71
N ALA A 19 37.49 -35.37 -15.21
CA ALA A 19 36.30 -35.33 -16.05
C ALA A 19 35.99 -33.85 -16.31
N ALA A 20 36.32 -33.38 -17.49
CA ALA A 20 35.88 -32.10 -17.99
C ALA A 20 34.37 -32.15 -18.17
N LEU A 21 33.61 -31.50 -17.25
CA LEU A 21 32.23 -31.16 -17.46
C LEU A 21 32.17 -30.08 -18.55
N ALA A 22 31.85 -30.51 -19.75
CA ALA A 22 31.52 -29.61 -20.85
C ALA A 22 30.27 -28.80 -20.44
N ALA A 23 30.45 -27.50 -20.30
CA ALA A 23 29.31 -26.58 -20.25
C ALA A 23 28.50 -26.71 -21.55
N PRO A 24 27.17 -26.75 -21.50
CA PRO A 24 26.38 -26.73 -22.72
C PRO A 24 26.61 -25.37 -23.40
N SER A 25 27.16 -25.41 -24.60
CA SER A 25 27.16 -24.27 -25.51
C SER A 25 25.71 -23.90 -25.80
N ILE A 26 25.32 -22.69 -25.39
CA ILE A 26 24.09 -22.09 -25.84
C ILE A 26 24.27 -21.85 -27.33
N ALA A 27 23.70 -22.74 -28.13
CA ALA A 27 23.54 -22.49 -29.56
C ALA A 27 22.66 -21.24 -29.72
N SER A 28 23.23 -20.22 -30.34
CA SER A 28 22.48 -19.10 -30.87
C SER A 28 21.42 -19.69 -31.80
N ALA A 29 20.16 -19.62 -31.37
CA ALA A 29 19.04 -19.92 -32.25
C ALA A 29 19.06 -18.86 -33.35
N ALA A 30 19.33 -19.31 -34.58
CA ALA A 30 19.12 -18.51 -35.77
C ALA A 30 17.63 -18.12 -35.83
N ASP A 31 17.40 -16.86 -36.19
CA ASP A 31 16.07 -16.28 -36.44
C ASP A 31 15.29 -17.13 -37.47
N GLY A 32 14.51 -18.06 -36.97
CA GLY A 32 13.42 -18.64 -37.71
C GLY A 32 12.19 -17.73 -37.55
N PRO A 33 11.33 -17.58 -38.57
CA PRO A 33 10.14 -16.77 -38.42
C PRO A 33 9.30 -17.31 -37.25
N ALA A 34 8.93 -16.41 -36.33
CA ALA A 34 8.06 -16.72 -35.23
C ALA A 34 6.75 -17.38 -35.75
N PRO A 35 6.21 -18.37 -35.03
CA PRO A 35 4.94 -18.96 -35.44
C PRO A 35 3.89 -17.86 -35.53
N ALA A 36 3.18 -17.79 -36.65
CA ALA A 36 2.10 -16.87 -36.84
C ALA A 36 1.03 -17.13 -35.75
N ILE A 37 1.02 -16.30 -34.74
CA ILE A 37 -0.11 -16.19 -33.83
C ILE A 37 -1.25 -15.67 -34.70
N ASN A 38 -2.38 -16.41 -34.80
CA ASN A 38 -3.60 -15.89 -35.36
C ASN A 38 -4.04 -14.70 -34.51
N VAL A 39 -3.56 -13.53 -34.85
CA VAL A 39 -4.04 -12.26 -34.30
C VAL A 39 -5.46 -12.13 -34.85
N VAL A 40 -6.44 -12.32 -33.99
CA VAL A 40 -7.76 -11.78 -34.22
C VAL A 40 -7.54 -10.29 -34.44
N GLN A 41 -7.68 -9.85 -35.68
CA GLN A 41 -7.50 -8.45 -36.04
C GLN A 41 -8.47 -7.64 -35.17
N PRO A 42 -8.00 -6.73 -34.31
CA PRO A 42 -8.91 -5.89 -33.54
C PRO A 42 -9.75 -5.11 -34.55
N ALA A 43 -11.03 -4.99 -34.26
CA ALA A 43 -11.93 -4.14 -35.03
C ALA A 43 -11.28 -2.78 -35.21
N SER A 44 -11.45 -2.20 -36.39
CA SER A 44 -10.94 -0.91 -36.92
C SER A 44 -10.17 -0.04 -35.92
N PRO A 45 -9.02 0.55 -36.31
CA PRO A 45 -8.20 1.34 -35.38
C PRO A 45 -9.09 2.27 -34.60
N ALA A 46 -8.97 2.24 -33.26
CA ALA A 46 -9.70 3.14 -32.38
C ALA A 46 -9.34 4.57 -32.79
N SER A 47 -10.33 5.32 -33.26
CA SER A 47 -10.13 6.73 -33.58
C SER A 47 -10.40 7.56 -32.32
N PHE A 48 -9.38 8.17 -31.80
CA PHE A 48 -9.49 9.17 -30.74
C PHE A 48 -9.66 10.56 -31.35
N ASP A 49 -10.46 11.40 -30.71
CA ASP A 49 -10.70 12.78 -31.16
C ASP A 49 -9.94 13.75 -30.27
N SER A 50 -8.84 14.26 -30.78
CA SER A 50 -7.98 15.25 -30.12
C SER A 50 -8.67 16.63 -29.91
N SER A 51 -9.86 16.82 -30.44
CA SER A 51 -10.64 18.06 -30.23
C SER A 51 -11.56 17.99 -29.00
N SER A 52 -11.75 16.81 -28.40
CA SER A 52 -12.69 16.58 -27.30
C SER A 52 -12.07 16.66 -25.91
N GLY A 53 -10.75 16.63 -25.79
CA GLY A 53 -10.03 16.69 -24.52
C GLY A 53 -9.90 18.05 -23.86
N THR A 54 -10.22 19.13 -24.57
CA THR A 54 -10.20 20.45 -23.93
C THR A 54 -11.39 20.60 -23.00
N ALA A 55 -11.12 20.90 -21.73
CA ALA A 55 -12.14 21.39 -20.81
C ALA A 55 -12.97 22.48 -21.50
N ALA A 56 -14.25 22.61 -21.18
CA ALA A 56 -15.20 23.54 -21.80
C ALA A 56 -14.75 25.00 -21.87
N THR A 57 -13.59 25.33 -21.37
CA THR A 57 -12.93 26.64 -21.34
C THR A 57 -11.79 26.81 -22.33
N GLY A 58 -11.40 25.73 -23.06
CA GLY A 58 -10.23 25.78 -23.98
C GLY A 58 -8.85 25.88 -23.28
N ALA A 59 -8.78 25.55 -21.99
CA ALA A 59 -7.54 25.46 -21.24
C ALA A 59 -6.97 24.03 -21.34
N VAL A 60 -5.67 23.89 -21.51
CA VAL A 60 -4.94 22.62 -21.35
C VAL A 60 -4.94 22.24 -19.87
N SER A 61 -5.07 20.96 -19.56
CA SER A 61 -4.89 20.45 -18.21
C SER A 61 -3.41 20.37 -17.85
N GLY A 62 -3.09 20.53 -16.57
CA GLY A 62 -1.75 20.36 -16.02
C GLY A 62 -0.66 21.07 -16.84
N LEU A 63 -0.51 22.35 -16.69
CA LEU A 63 0.53 23.10 -17.41
C LEU A 63 1.55 23.66 -16.44
N ILE A 64 2.78 23.13 -16.45
CA ILE A 64 3.87 23.70 -15.66
C ILE A 64 4.48 24.93 -16.34
N PRO A 65 4.32 26.14 -15.77
CA PRO A 65 4.88 27.35 -16.33
C PRO A 65 6.41 27.36 -16.19
N ALA A 66 7.07 28.01 -17.14
CA ALA A 66 8.52 28.23 -17.06
C ALA A 66 8.89 29.09 -15.85
N ARG A 67 10.01 28.79 -15.20
CA ARG A 67 10.55 29.55 -14.07
C ARG A 67 10.84 31.01 -14.46
N GLY A 68 10.37 31.94 -13.64
CA GLY A 68 10.51 33.36 -13.86
C GLY A 68 9.59 33.90 -14.95
N SER A 69 8.63 33.12 -15.47
CA SER A 69 7.59 33.57 -16.39
C SER A 69 6.68 34.61 -15.73
N SER A 70 5.93 35.36 -16.56
CA SER A 70 4.93 36.31 -16.06
C SER A 70 3.78 35.60 -15.32
N LEU A 71 3.50 34.34 -15.62
CA LEU A 71 2.54 33.52 -14.91
C LEU A 71 2.97 33.33 -13.45
N MET A 72 4.25 32.99 -13.21
CA MET A 72 4.79 32.89 -11.86
C MET A 72 4.85 34.23 -11.13
N LYS A 73 5.11 35.34 -11.85
CA LYS A 73 5.17 36.66 -11.23
C LYS A 73 3.81 37.17 -10.80
N ASN A 74 2.75 36.85 -11.52
CA ASN A 74 1.39 37.20 -11.13
C ASN A 74 0.92 36.41 -9.90
N ALA A 75 1.37 35.19 -9.74
CA ALA A 75 1.17 34.40 -8.55
C ALA A 75 1.83 35.00 -7.29
N ALA A 76 3.08 35.48 -7.43
CA ALA A 76 3.84 36.11 -6.34
C ALA A 76 3.32 37.50 -5.92
N LEU A 77 2.40 38.09 -6.67
CA LEU A 77 1.80 39.42 -6.37
C LEU A 77 0.50 39.34 -5.57
N ALA A 78 -0.03 38.17 -5.28
CA ALA A 78 -1.10 38.00 -4.29
C ALA A 78 -0.54 38.37 -2.90
N PRO A 79 -1.23 39.24 -2.11
CA PRO A 79 -0.65 39.80 -0.90
C PRO A 79 -0.43 38.71 0.16
N ALA A 80 0.84 38.41 0.41
CA ALA A 80 1.23 37.62 1.59
C ALA A 80 0.86 38.42 2.84
N SER A 81 -0.05 37.91 3.66
CA SER A 81 -0.29 38.48 4.98
C SER A 81 0.96 38.25 5.84
N ALA A 82 1.44 39.34 6.48
CA ALA A 82 2.71 39.50 7.14
C ALA A 82 3.17 38.31 7.99
N ALA A 83 4.34 37.76 7.64
CA ALA A 83 5.05 36.78 8.44
C ALA A 83 5.60 37.42 9.71
N SER A 84 5.28 36.86 10.87
CA SER A 84 5.95 37.17 12.13
C SER A 84 7.28 36.43 12.21
N THR A 85 8.37 37.17 12.42
CA THR A 85 9.71 36.66 12.63
C THR A 85 9.82 35.94 13.97
N SER A 86 10.13 34.66 13.96
CA SER A 86 10.73 33.97 15.11
C SER A 86 11.81 32.99 14.63
N THR A 87 13.04 33.26 15.10
CA THR A 87 14.22 32.41 14.94
C THR A 87 14.14 31.21 15.86
N SER A 88 14.08 30.01 15.32
CA SER A 88 14.53 28.79 16.01
C SER A 88 14.86 27.69 15.02
N THR A 89 16.08 27.20 15.13
CA THR A 89 16.66 26.07 14.41
C THR A 89 16.04 24.75 14.87
N SER A 90 15.12 24.23 14.10
CA SER A 90 14.76 22.81 14.06
C SER A 90 14.07 22.54 12.73
N HIS A 91 14.52 21.51 12.02
CA HIS A 91 13.92 21.10 10.76
C HIS A 91 12.53 20.48 11.00
N ALA A 92 11.58 21.31 11.40
CA ALA A 92 10.17 21.02 11.27
C ALA A 92 9.77 21.50 9.87
N ALA A 93 9.11 20.65 9.09
CA ALA A 93 8.48 21.07 7.86
C ALA A 93 7.68 22.34 8.15
N ALA A 94 8.03 23.44 7.46
CA ALA A 94 7.28 24.68 7.59
C ALA A 94 5.84 24.37 7.18
N ALA A 95 4.88 24.71 8.03
CA ALA A 95 3.48 24.57 7.67
C ALA A 95 3.23 25.46 6.47
N VAL A 96 2.88 24.86 5.34
CA VAL A 96 2.50 25.57 4.13
C VAL A 96 1.30 26.45 4.47
N SER A 97 1.45 27.75 4.26
CA SER A 97 0.32 28.67 4.36
C SER A 97 -0.51 28.52 3.09
N CYS A 98 -1.62 27.83 3.18
CA CYS A 98 -2.57 27.69 2.08
C CYS A 98 -3.35 28.96 1.75
N GLY A 99 -2.76 30.12 1.92
CA GLY A 99 -3.46 31.39 1.75
C GLY A 99 -4.71 31.47 2.64
N THR A 100 -5.75 32.14 2.18
CA THR A 100 -7.01 32.35 2.91
C THR A 100 -8.00 31.19 2.79
N GLU A 101 -7.65 30.11 2.10
CA GLU A 101 -8.55 28.98 1.88
C GLU A 101 -8.60 28.07 3.13
N PRO A 102 -9.80 27.76 3.64
CA PRO A 102 -9.95 26.97 4.86
C PRO A 102 -9.59 25.50 4.70
N ASP A 103 -9.48 25.00 3.47
CA ASP A 103 -9.08 23.63 3.17
C ASP A 103 -8.11 23.59 1.98
N CYS A 104 -6.83 23.39 2.26
CA CYS A 104 -5.77 23.29 1.26
C CYS A 104 -5.76 21.97 0.49
N ASN A 105 -6.56 21.02 0.88
CA ASN A 105 -6.57 19.70 0.27
C ASN A 105 -7.11 19.75 -1.15
N LEU A 106 -6.55 18.88 -2.01
CA LEU A 106 -7.15 18.61 -3.31
C LEU A 106 -8.51 17.95 -3.11
N PRO A 107 -9.61 18.53 -3.62
CA PRO A 107 -10.90 17.89 -3.57
C PRO A 107 -11.05 16.86 -4.71
N TYR A 108 -11.68 15.73 -4.42
CA TYR A 108 -12.11 14.78 -5.43
C TYR A 108 -13.36 15.25 -6.14
N ARG A 109 -13.32 15.36 -7.47
CA ARG A 109 -14.42 15.84 -8.31
C ARG A 109 -15.31 14.74 -8.86
N GLY A 110 -14.97 13.48 -8.64
CA GLY A 110 -15.80 12.32 -8.99
C GLY A 110 -15.41 11.60 -10.26
N GLY A 111 -14.40 12.07 -10.98
CA GLY A 111 -13.84 11.43 -12.17
C GLY A 111 -12.94 10.24 -11.88
N PRO A 112 -12.41 9.59 -12.92
CA PRO A 112 -11.51 8.45 -12.76
C PRO A 112 -10.13 8.87 -12.30
N VAL A 113 -9.38 7.90 -11.76
CA VAL A 113 -7.92 7.93 -11.62
C VAL A 113 -7.33 6.68 -12.28
N GLN A 114 -6.05 6.71 -12.63
CA GLN A 114 -5.38 5.51 -13.15
C GLN A 114 -5.03 4.59 -11.96
N HIS A 115 -5.47 3.32 -12.01
CA HIS A 115 -5.21 2.37 -10.91
C HIS A 115 -3.92 1.59 -11.08
N THR A 116 -3.58 1.27 -12.31
CA THR A 116 -2.34 0.56 -12.69
C THR A 116 -1.65 1.34 -13.82
N PRO A 117 -1.12 2.54 -13.54
CA PRO A 117 -0.59 3.41 -14.58
C PRO A 117 0.55 2.78 -15.37
N HIS A 118 0.54 2.98 -16.67
CA HIS A 118 1.51 2.49 -17.62
C HIS A 118 2.01 3.62 -18.53
N VAL A 119 3.32 3.82 -18.57
CA VAL A 119 3.94 4.83 -19.44
C VAL A 119 4.36 4.20 -20.77
N TYR A 120 4.00 4.86 -21.84
CA TYR A 120 4.41 4.56 -23.20
C TYR A 120 5.18 5.76 -23.77
N LEU A 121 6.49 5.62 -23.90
CA LEU A 121 7.39 6.72 -24.27
C LEU A 121 7.59 6.77 -25.79
N VAL A 122 7.22 7.88 -26.40
CA VAL A 122 7.44 8.16 -27.82
C VAL A 122 8.53 9.21 -27.98
N PHE A 123 9.64 8.84 -28.61
CA PHE A 123 10.66 9.77 -29.06
C PHE A 123 10.33 10.26 -30.46
N TRP A 124 9.81 11.47 -30.57
CA TRP A 124 9.31 12.02 -31.80
C TRP A 124 10.33 12.90 -32.53
N GLY A 125 10.73 12.46 -33.71
CA GLY A 125 11.62 13.16 -34.62
C GLY A 125 12.96 12.48 -34.91
N PRO A 126 13.57 12.74 -36.07
CA PRO A 126 14.71 11.95 -36.59
C PRO A 126 16.04 12.19 -35.85
N LYS A 127 16.11 13.12 -34.92
CA LYS A 127 17.34 13.39 -34.16
C LYS A 127 17.49 12.58 -32.87
N TRP A 128 16.44 11.91 -32.44
CA TRP A 128 16.54 10.93 -31.36
C TRP A 128 17.35 9.71 -31.83
N GLY A 129 18.07 9.09 -30.93
CA GLY A 129 19.05 8.05 -31.26
C GLY A 129 20.46 8.58 -31.59
N THR A 130 20.61 9.91 -31.77
CA THR A 130 21.92 10.56 -31.96
C THR A 130 22.39 11.29 -30.69
N ASN A 131 21.50 11.71 -29.82
CA ASN A 131 21.80 12.24 -28.49
C ASN A 131 21.53 11.18 -27.41
N THR A 132 22.36 10.18 -27.38
CA THR A 132 22.19 9.00 -26.51
C THR A 132 22.19 9.34 -25.02
N ALA A 133 22.87 10.41 -24.59
CA ALA A 133 22.92 10.79 -23.17
C ALA A 133 21.55 11.31 -22.68
N THR A 134 20.92 12.23 -23.38
CA THR A 134 19.59 12.76 -23.03
C THR A 134 18.51 11.69 -23.20
N GLU A 135 18.53 10.94 -24.30
CA GLU A 135 17.59 9.85 -24.55
C GLU A 135 17.65 8.79 -23.44
N ASN A 136 18.86 8.37 -23.05
CA ASN A 136 19.06 7.42 -21.98
C ASN A 136 18.58 7.97 -20.64
N PHE A 137 18.79 9.26 -20.36
CA PHE A 137 18.30 9.90 -19.15
C PHE A 137 16.76 9.82 -19.07
N VAL A 138 16.06 10.27 -20.12
CA VAL A 138 14.60 10.24 -20.18
C VAL A 138 14.07 8.83 -20.01
N LYS A 139 14.63 7.88 -20.77
CA LYS A 139 14.25 6.47 -20.67
C LYS A 139 14.50 5.88 -19.28
N SER A 140 15.64 6.18 -18.67
CA SER A 140 15.97 5.70 -17.32
C SER A 140 15.02 6.28 -16.28
N PHE A 141 14.65 7.55 -16.39
CA PHE A 141 13.71 8.20 -15.50
C PHE A 141 12.36 7.45 -15.49
N PHE A 142 11.70 7.31 -16.64
CA PHE A 142 10.41 6.61 -16.71
C PHE A 142 10.52 5.11 -16.42
N THR A 143 11.70 4.49 -16.63
CA THR A 143 11.95 3.11 -16.24
C THR A 143 12.00 2.93 -14.72
N ASP A 144 12.51 3.92 -14.00
CA ASP A 144 12.72 3.83 -12.56
C ASP A 144 11.52 4.34 -11.74
N LEU A 145 10.63 5.13 -12.34
CA LEU A 145 9.36 5.52 -11.73
C LEU A 145 8.49 4.29 -11.41
N GLY A 146 7.86 4.32 -10.25
CA GLY A 146 6.94 3.29 -9.78
C GLY A 146 7.59 1.96 -9.38
N LYS A 147 8.93 1.86 -9.34
CA LYS A 147 9.65 0.68 -8.83
C LYS A 147 9.62 0.59 -7.30
N PRO A 148 9.97 -0.60 -6.71
CA PRO A 148 9.99 -0.84 -5.26
C PRO A 148 10.94 0.09 -4.58
N SER A 149 11.20 1.12 -4.44
CA SER A 149 12.06 2.10 -3.75
C SER A 149 11.72 3.53 -4.18
N ASP A 150 10.75 3.65 -5.06
CA ASP A 150 10.21 4.94 -5.45
C ASP A 150 9.13 5.36 -4.45
N TYR A 151 9.54 6.14 -3.46
CA TYR A 151 8.63 6.72 -2.46
C TYR A 151 8.06 8.07 -2.91
N TRP A 152 8.53 8.63 -4.02
CA TRP A 152 8.00 9.85 -4.57
C TRP A 152 6.66 9.60 -5.25
N SER A 153 6.59 8.63 -6.17
CA SER A 153 5.36 8.26 -6.86
C SER A 153 4.28 7.75 -5.90
N THR A 154 4.65 7.09 -4.78
CA THR A 154 3.67 6.62 -3.79
C THR A 154 2.90 7.76 -3.10
N THR A 155 3.32 9.02 -3.25
CA THR A 155 2.55 10.18 -2.77
C THR A 155 1.14 10.19 -3.35
N VAL A 156 0.98 9.77 -4.61
CA VAL A 156 -0.33 9.81 -5.28
C VAL A 156 -1.22 8.59 -5.01
N GLU A 157 -0.73 7.55 -4.35
CA GLU A 157 -1.57 6.40 -3.93
C GLU A 157 -2.72 6.80 -2.98
N GLN A 158 -2.65 7.95 -2.34
CA GLN A 158 -3.74 8.48 -1.51
C GLN A 158 -4.94 8.97 -2.32
N TYR A 159 -4.76 9.27 -3.59
CA TYR A 159 -5.77 9.85 -4.46
C TYR A 159 -6.50 8.77 -5.25
N GLY A 160 -7.52 8.20 -4.64
CA GLY A 160 -8.33 7.15 -5.27
C GLY A 160 -9.68 7.65 -5.76
N ASP A 161 -10.33 6.85 -6.58
CA ASP A 161 -11.72 6.99 -6.96
C ASP A 161 -12.62 5.97 -6.24
N LYS A 162 -13.85 5.78 -6.74
CA LYS A 162 -14.82 4.83 -6.15
C LYS A 162 -14.42 3.36 -6.35
N THR A 163 -13.49 3.08 -7.25
CA THR A 163 -13.14 1.74 -7.70
C THR A 163 -11.74 1.30 -7.27
N GLY A 164 -10.85 2.23 -7.01
CA GLY A 164 -9.49 1.91 -6.58
C GLY A 164 -8.60 3.12 -6.32
N HIS A 165 -7.32 2.85 -6.22
CA HIS A 165 -6.25 3.82 -6.01
C HIS A 165 -5.11 3.53 -6.99
N PRO A 166 -4.30 4.52 -7.36
CA PRO A 166 -3.04 4.27 -8.05
C PRO A 166 -2.17 3.30 -7.27
N THR A 167 -1.55 2.35 -7.95
CA THR A 167 -0.66 1.35 -7.33
C THR A 167 0.64 1.22 -8.10
N PHE A 168 1.74 1.19 -7.36
CA PHE A 168 3.09 1.11 -7.89
C PHE A 168 3.81 -0.18 -7.45
N GLY A 169 5.05 -0.40 -7.93
CA GLY A 169 5.88 -1.52 -7.47
C GLY A 169 6.50 -2.37 -8.57
N LYS A 170 6.25 -2.06 -9.85
CA LYS A 170 6.82 -2.79 -11.00
C LYS A 170 7.61 -1.90 -11.97
N GLY A 171 7.59 -0.58 -11.77
CA GLY A 171 8.01 0.40 -12.77
C GLY A 171 6.88 0.70 -13.76
N LEU A 172 6.85 1.93 -14.26
CA LEU A 172 5.76 2.42 -15.09
C LEU A 172 6.01 2.24 -16.59
N LEU A 173 7.26 2.32 -17.06
CA LEU A 173 7.59 2.24 -18.48
C LEU A 173 7.35 0.83 -19.04
N VAL A 174 6.36 0.72 -19.90
CA VAL A 174 5.97 -0.55 -20.57
C VAL A 174 6.53 -0.63 -21.98
N GLY A 175 6.52 0.47 -22.72
CA GLY A 175 6.95 0.50 -24.10
C GLY A 175 7.69 1.78 -24.49
N THR A 176 8.53 1.68 -25.52
CA THR A 176 9.24 2.83 -26.10
C THR A 176 9.19 2.73 -27.62
N TYR A 177 8.85 3.81 -28.29
CA TYR A 177 8.81 3.91 -29.73
C TYR A 177 9.62 5.12 -30.23
N TRP A 178 10.27 4.99 -31.39
CA TRP A 178 10.98 6.07 -32.04
C TRP A 178 10.27 6.40 -33.34
N ASP A 179 9.42 7.44 -33.32
CA ASP A 179 8.91 7.99 -34.56
C ASP A 179 9.96 8.87 -35.24
N LYS A 180 10.42 8.42 -36.40
CA LYS A 180 11.45 9.13 -37.20
C LYS A 180 10.88 10.21 -38.08
N ASN A 181 9.56 10.37 -38.10
CA ASN A 181 8.92 11.45 -38.85
C ASN A 181 9.31 12.79 -38.22
N THR A 182 9.53 13.77 -39.05
CA THR A 182 9.79 15.11 -38.56
C THR A 182 8.47 15.75 -38.13
N PRO A 183 8.32 16.15 -36.84
CA PRO A 183 7.14 16.89 -36.44
C PRO A 183 7.01 18.17 -37.23
N GLU A 184 5.82 18.70 -37.36
CA GLU A 184 5.56 19.97 -38.00
C GLU A 184 6.38 21.09 -37.37
N LYS A 185 6.58 22.16 -38.09
CA LYS A 185 7.38 23.30 -37.58
C LYS A 185 6.70 23.93 -36.37
N SER A 186 5.38 23.91 -36.31
CA SER A 186 4.57 24.35 -35.19
C SER A 186 3.60 23.22 -34.81
N VAL A 187 3.87 22.56 -33.72
CA VAL A 187 3.07 21.45 -33.22
C VAL A 187 1.91 21.96 -32.37
N THR A 188 0.71 21.48 -32.65
CA THR A 188 -0.52 21.81 -31.92
C THR A 188 -0.95 20.64 -31.04
N ASN A 189 -1.93 20.85 -30.15
CA ASN A 189 -2.57 19.75 -29.40
C ASN A 189 -3.11 18.66 -30.31
N THR A 190 -3.73 19.05 -31.43
CA THR A 190 -4.23 18.07 -32.42
C THR A 190 -3.09 17.21 -32.98
N ASN A 191 -1.91 17.77 -33.22
CA ASN A 191 -0.77 16.98 -33.66
C ASN A 191 -0.29 16.02 -32.55
N LEU A 192 -0.26 16.46 -31.30
CA LEU A 192 0.12 15.63 -30.15
C LEU A 192 -0.88 14.49 -29.93
N GLY A 193 -2.18 14.78 -29.90
CA GLY A 193 -3.22 13.76 -29.80
C GLY A 193 -3.18 12.75 -30.96
N THR A 194 -2.87 13.23 -32.19
CA THR A 194 -2.68 12.34 -33.35
C THR A 194 -1.47 11.41 -33.14
N GLU A 195 -0.39 11.92 -32.60
CA GLU A 195 0.82 11.14 -32.27
C GLU A 195 0.53 10.13 -31.16
N ALA A 196 -0.18 10.56 -30.09
CA ALA A 196 -0.62 9.67 -29.03
C ALA A 196 -1.54 8.54 -29.52
N ALA A 197 -2.51 8.89 -30.36
CA ALA A 197 -3.41 7.89 -30.97
C ALA A 197 -2.67 6.90 -31.87
N ALA A 198 -1.64 7.35 -32.58
CA ALA A 198 -0.79 6.47 -33.39
C ALA A 198 0.04 5.52 -32.50
N ALA A 199 0.50 5.97 -31.33
CA ALA A 199 1.23 5.15 -30.37
C ALA A 199 0.42 3.95 -29.89
N VAL A 200 -0.92 4.04 -29.82
CA VAL A 200 -1.79 2.91 -29.46
C VAL A 200 -1.55 1.72 -30.39
N ASN A 201 -1.38 1.97 -31.68
CA ASN A 201 -1.09 0.92 -32.66
C ASN A 201 0.38 0.48 -32.62
N TRP A 202 1.32 1.39 -32.50
CA TRP A 202 2.75 1.09 -32.50
C TRP A 202 3.18 0.27 -31.27
N LEU A 203 2.58 0.56 -30.12
CA LEU A 203 2.95 -0.01 -28.84
C LEU A 203 1.93 -1.04 -28.33
N HIS A 204 0.89 -1.33 -29.16
CA HIS A 204 -0.17 -2.30 -28.83
C HIS A 204 -0.83 -2.04 -27.47
N ILE A 205 -1.18 -0.79 -27.21
CA ILE A 205 -1.81 -0.36 -25.95
C ILE A 205 -3.22 -0.97 -25.88
N ALA A 206 -3.42 -1.88 -24.94
CA ALA A 206 -4.69 -2.60 -24.79
C ALA A 206 -5.66 -1.88 -23.85
N ASP A 207 -5.14 -1.25 -22.80
CA ASP A 207 -5.90 -0.45 -21.84
C ASP A 207 -5.43 1.00 -21.93
N THR A 208 -6.25 1.85 -22.55
CA THR A 208 -5.92 3.24 -22.78
C THR A 208 -6.24 4.11 -21.57
N ASN A 209 -7.13 3.69 -20.68
CA ASN A 209 -7.51 4.46 -19.51
C ASN A 209 -6.40 4.47 -18.42
N ASP A 210 -5.64 3.37 -18.33
CA ASP A 210 -4.47 3.26 -17.43
C ASP A 210 -3.13 3.53 -18.18
N ALA A 211 -3.18 3.99 -19.43
CA ALA A 211 -2.02 4.36 -20.22
C ALA A 211 -1.75 5.86 -20.16
N ASP A 212 -0.48 6.24 -20.21
CA ASP A 212 -0.02 7.60 -20.44
C ASP A 212 1.00 7.58 -21.57
N VAL A 213 0.73 8.33 -22.64
CA VAL A 213 1.62 8.42 -23.79
C VAL A 213 2.48 9.66 -23.69
N VAL A 214 3.71 9.50 -23.20
CA VAL A 214 4.68 10.60 -23.08
C VAL A 214 5.34 10.86 -24.42
N ILE A 215 5.11 12.02 -24.99
CA ILE A 215 5.64 12.44 -26.30
C ILE A 215 6.87 13.34 -26.09
N ALA A 216 8.04 12.73 -26.12
CA ALA A 216 9.33 13.42 -26.02
C ALA A 216 9.74 13.94 -27.40
N ALA A 217 9.51 15.20 -27.66
CA ALA A 217 9.84 15.79 -28.95
C ALA A 217 11.33 16.12 -29.09
N ARG A 218 11.80 16.13 -30.34
CA ARG A 218 13.20 16.46 -30.68
C ARG A 218 13.56 17.90 -30.39
N GLN A 219 14.85 18.18 -30.30
CA GLN A 219 15.41 19.53 -30.25
C GLN A 219 14.87 20.41 -31.37
N GLY A 220 14.52 21.67 -31.04
CA GLY A 220 14.07 22.69 -31.97
C GLY A 220 12.61 22.52 -32.43
N THR A 221 11.83 21.67 -31.81
CA THR A 221 10.39 21.58 -32.06
C THR A 221 9.66 22.71 -31.35
N CYS A 222 8.79 23.38 -32.08
CA CYS A 222 7.98 24.48 -31.56
C CYS A 222 6.57 23.97 -31.25
N PHE A 223 6.06 24.25 -30.07
CA PHE A 223 4.71 23.87 -29.65
C PHE A 223 3.85 25.12 -29.44
N THR A 224 2.66 25.08 -30.00
CA THR A 224 1.67 26.16 -29.89
C THR A 224 0.41 25.56 -29.26
N PRO A 225 0.11 25.78 -27.98
CA PRO A 225 -1.10 25.33 -27.36
C PRO A 225 -2.37 25.94 -27.93
N PRO A 226 -3.52 25.29 -27.86
CA PRO A 226 -4.76 25.73 -28.52
C PRO A 226 -5.33 27.03 -27.96
N SER A 227 -5.06 27.40 -26.74
CA SER A 227 -5.68 28.52 -26.02
C SER A 227 -4.85 29.81 -26.03
N GLY A 228 -4.29 30.15 -27.19
CA GLY A 228 -3.90 31.55 -27.44
C GLY A 228 -2.88 32.14 -26.49
N GLY A 229 -1.62 31.71 -26.56
CA GLY A 229 -0.57 32.58 -26.09
C GLY A 229 0.60 31.98 -25.35
N LEU A 230 0.54 30.75 -24.92
CA LEU A 230 1.64 30.09 -24.21
C LEU A 230 2.37 29.12 -25.14
N ASN A 231 3.57 29.48 -25.54
CA ASN A 231 4.45 28.61 -26.29
C ASN A 231 5.47 27.97 -25.36
N PHE A 232 6.07 26.85 -25.79
CA PHE A 232 7.18 26.23 -25.06
C PHE A 232 8.31 27.27 -24.84
N ALA A 233 8.79 27.36 -23.62
CA ALA A 233 9.82 28.31 -23.23
C ALA A 233 11.13 28.01 -23.96
N GLY A 234 11.70 29.02 -24.60
CA GLY A 234 12.99 28.93 -25.28
C GLY A 234 12.95 28.60 -26.76
N ASN A 235 11.79 28.26 -27.33
CA ASN A 235 11.64 28.03 -28.76
C ASN A 235 10.55 28.94 -29.37
N CYS A 236 10.44 28.94 -30.70
CA CYS A 236 9.42 29.70 -31.42
C CYS A 236 9.52 31.23 -31.32
N GLY A 237 10.66 31.77 -30.91
CA GLY A 237 10.85 33.22 -30.70
C GLY A 237 10.10 33.77 -29.48
N THR A 238 9.61 32.91 -28.61
CA THR A 238 8.90 33.32 -27.39
C THR A 238 9.91 33.55 -26.26
N PRO A 239 9.85 34.70 -25.57
CA PRO A 239 10.67 34.91 -24.38
C PRO A 239 10.35 33.87 -23.29
N GLN A 240 11.35 33.37 -22.56
CA GLN A 240 11.16 32.50 -21.40
C GLN A 240 10.13 33.05 -20.39
N ALA A 241 9.94 34.36 -20.37
CA ALA A 241 9.02 35.05 -19.47
C ALA A 241 7.52 34.74 -19.68
N THR A 242 7.13 34.05 -20.75
CA THR A 242 5.72 33.74 -21.07
C THR A 242 5.52 32.31 -21.52
N GLY A 243 6.50 31.41 -21.27
CA GLY A 243 6.47 30.04 -21.75
C GLY A 243 6.05 29.04 -20.71
N TYR A 244 5.76 27.82 -21.16
CA TYR A 244 5.56 26.64 -20.37
C TYR A 244 6.70 25.62 -20.58
N CYS A 245 6.74 24.57 -19.75
CA CYS A 245 7.76 23.51 -19.82
C CYS A 245 7.21 22.17 -20.30
N ALA A 246 6.05 21.79 -19.83
CA ALA A 246 5.32 20.57 -20.19
C ALA A 246 3.82 20.80 -19.95
N PHE A 247 2.99 19.91 -20.41
CA PHE A 247 1.58 19.80 -20.06
C PHE A 247 1.06 18.40 -20.42
N HIS A 248 -0.01 17.98 -19.78
CA HIS A 248 -0.77 16.79 -20.19
C HIS A 248 -2.15 17.18 -20.71
N ASP A 249 -2.77 16.27 -21.45
CA ASP A 249 -4.12 16.37 -21.97
C ASP A 249 -4.62 14.95 -22.28
N TRP A 250 -5.81 14.81 -22.82
CA TRP A 250 -6.36 13.51 -23.18
C TRP A 250 -7.21 13.57 -24.44
N ASP A 251 -7.30 12.44 -25.10
CA ASP A 251 -8.25 12.23 -26.19
C ASP A 251 -9.35 11.26 -25.80
N VAL A 252 -10.55 11.43 -26.34
CA VAL A 252 -11.67 10.53 -26.10
C VAL A 252 -11.88 9.64 -27.34
N ASN A 253 -12.15 8.37 -27.12
CA ASN A 253 -12.48 7.46 -28.20
C ASN A 253 -13.85 7.81 -28.82
N THR A 254 -13.88 8.11 -30.12
CA THR A 254 -15.09 8.56 -30.81
C THR A 254 -16.19 7.49 -30.89
N ALA A 255 -15.82 6.21 -30.82
CA ALA A 255 -16.77 5.09 -30.85
C ALA A 255 -17.24 4.68 -29.45
N ASN A 256 -16.46 4.99 -28.39
CA ASN A 256 -16.77 4.67 -27.00
C ASN A 256 -16.23 5.74 -26.06
N SER A 257 -17.06 6.68 -25.67
CA SER A 257 -16.68 7.80 -24.78
C SER A 257 -16.24 7.40 -23.36
N SER A 258 -16.36 6.12 -23.00
CA SER A 258 -15.79 5.60 -21.74
C SER A 258 -14.31 5.26 -21.86
N LEU A 259 -13.75 5.27 -23.07
CA LEU A 259 -12.33 5.08 -23.32
C LEU A 259 -11.70 6.43 -23.61
N TYR A 260 -10.67 6.74 -22.87
CA TYR A 260 -9.84 7.91 -23.04
C TYR A 260 -8.36 7.50 -23.12
N LEU A 261 -7.54 8.39 -23.59
CA LEU A 261 -6.10 8.20 -23.74
C LEU A 261 -5.39 9.44 -23.22
N PRO A 262 -4.90 9.43 -21.99
CA PRO A 262 -4.03 10.49 -21.49
C PRO A 262 -2.71 10.51 -22.25
N TRP A 263 -2.21 11.71 -22.47
CA TRP A 263 -0.90 11.92 -23.07
C TRP A 263 -0.21 13.17 -22.51
N GLU A 264 1.11 13.14 -22.54
CA GLU A 264 1.97 14.20 -22.04
C GLU A 264 2.80 14.80 -23.18
N ASN A 265 2.81 16.11 -23.29
CA ASN A 265 3.76 16.84 -24.10
C ASN A 265 5.03 17.12 -23.29
N LEU A 266 6.11 16.45 -23.64
CA LEU A 266 7.42 16.62 -23.02
C LEU A 266 8.42 17.19 -24.05
N PRO A 267 8.47 18.51 -24.25
CA PRO A 267 9.39 19.14 -25.20
C PRO A 267 10.86 18.88 -24.88
N TYR A 268 11.76 19.21 -25.80
CA TYR A 268 13.20 19.11 -25.55
C TYR A 268 13.66 20.14 -24.51
N GLN A 269 13.65 19.73 -23.22
CA GLN A 269 13.86 20.60 -22.07
C GLN A 269 15.13 21.48 -22.13
N PRO A 270 16.29 21.00 -22.66
CA PRO A 270 17.48 21.82 -22.76
C PRO A 270 17.32 23.04 -23.68
N ASP A 271 16.34 23.08 -24.59
CA ASP A 271 16.05 24.26 -25.42
C ASP A 271 15.55 25.45 -24.58
N ALA A 272 14.86 25.19 -23.48
CA ALA A 272 14.39 26.19 -22.52
C ALA A 272 15.41 26.49 -21.41
N GLY A 273 16.42 25.64 -21.24
CA GLY A 273 17.51 25.85 -20.30
C GLY A 273 17.02 26.04 -18.85
N ALA A 274 17.47 27.09 -18.19
CA ALA A 274 17.11 27.38 -16.79
C ALA A 274 15.62 27.66 -16.59
N GLY A 275 14.89 28.04 -17.62
CA GLY A 275 13.44 28.25 -17.58
C GLY A 275 12.68 26.96 -17.27
N CYS A 276 13.19 25.79 -17.73
CA CYS A 276 12.57 24.49 -17.52
C CYS A 276 13.49 23.51 -16.77
N GLY A 277 14.15 24.00 -15.73
CA GLY A 277 14.76 23.15 -14.70
C GLY A 277 16.26 22.91 -14.82
N GLN A 278 16.92 23.31 -15.94
CA GLN A 278 18.38 23.20 -16.02
C GLN A 278 19.04 23.99 -14.88
N GLY A 279 19.88 23.30 -14.10
CA GLY A 279 20.59 23.94 -12.97
C GLY A 279 19.69 24.28 -11.77
N PHE A 280 18.47 23.77 -11.71
CA PHE A 280 17.58 24.02 -10.58
C PHE A 280 17.98 23.20 -9.35
N ILE A 281 18.28 21.93 -9.55
CA ILE A 281 18.72 21.00 -8.48
C ILE A 281 20.21 20.69 -8.64
N ASN A 282 20.64 20.27 -9.82
CA ASN A 282 22.02 19.87 -10.08
C ASN A 282 22.76 20.93 -10.93
N SER A 283 24.09 20.93 -10.87
CA SER A 283 24.93 21.80 -11.69
C SER A 283 25.89 20.93 -12.51
N PRO A 284 25.82 20.95 -13.86
CA PRO A 284 24.99 21.81 -14.72
C PRO A 284 23.51 21.41 -14.85
N GLY A 285 23.09 20.18 -14.41
CA GLY A 285 21.73 19.71 -14.42
C GLY A 285 21.00 19.83 -15.77
N THR A 286 21.69 19.54 -16.87
CA THR A 286 21.18 19.78 -18.23
C THR A 286 19.88 19.07 -18.53
N ASN A 287 19.67 17.91 -17.91
CA ASN A 287 18.50 17.05 -18.10
C ASN A 287 17.51 17.10 -16.91
N ASP A 288 17.77 17.88 -15.86
CA ASP A 288 16.91 17.96 -14.67
C ASP A 288 15.46 18.29 -15.03
N GLY A 289 15.26 19.12 -16.05
CA GLY A 289 13.94 19.48 -16.52
C GLY A 289 13.06 18.30 -16.93
N TYR A 290 13.64 17.26 -17.51
CA TYR A 290 12.85 16.08 -17.92
C TYR A 290 12.26 15.31 -16.74
N SER A 291 13.00 15.14 -15.67
CA SER A 291 12.48 14.44 -14.49
C SER A 291 11.57 15.33 -13.65
N ILE A 292 11.83 16.63 -13.61
CA ILE A 292 10.97 17.58 -12.89
C ILE A 292 9.63 17.71 -13.61
N THR A 293 9.63 18.06 -14.90
CA THR A 293 8.39 18.37 -15.62
C THR A 293 7.68 17.13 -16.11
N GLY A 294 8.39 16.10 -16.60
CA GLY A 294 7.77 14.84 -16.98
C GLY A 294 7.23 14.04 -15.80
N GLY A 295 7.84 14.17 -14.61
CA GLY A 295 7.27 13.60 -13.40
C GLY A 295 6.03 14.36 -12.91
N HIS A 296 6.03 15.69 -13.03
CA HIS A 296 4.92 16.57 -12.72
C HIS A 296 3.67 16.14 -13.50
N GLU A 297 3.72 16.21 -14.81
CA GLU A 297 2.58 15.93 -15.69
C GLU A 297 2.07 14.50 -15.55
N LEU A 298 2.98 13.53 -15.41
CA LEU A 298 2.60 12.13 -15.22
C LEU A 298 1.80 11.92 -13.93
N MET A 299 2.20 12.53 -12.81
CA MET A 299 1.46 12.34 -11.55
C MET A 299 0.09 13.03 -11.59
N GLU A 300 -0.04 14.11 -12.34
CA GLU A 300 -1.32 14.76 -12.59
C GLU A 300 -2.21 13.89 -13.49
N ALA A 301 -1.69 13.42 -14.62
CA ALA A 301 -2.42 12.49 -15.49
C ALA A 301 -2.89 11.20 -14.75
N ILE A 302 -2.12 10.71 -13.78
CA ILE A 302 -2.51 9.56 -12.94
C ILE A 302 -3.68 9.92 -12.01
N THR A 303 -3.68 11.10 -11.42
CA THR A 303 -4.69 11.51 -10.41
C THR A 303 -5.88 12.23 -11.01
N ASP A 304 -5.73 12.77 -12.21
CA ASP A 304 -6.77 13.49 -12.96
C ASP A 304 -6.67 13.30 -14.47
N PRO A 305 -6.81 12.08 -15.00
CA PRO A 305 -6.56 11.77 -16.40
C PRO A 305 -7.50 12.46 -17.39
N VAL A 306 -8.59 13.08 -16.91
CA VAL A 306 -9.62 13.70 -17.76
C VAL A 306 -10.19 15.01 -17.18
N GLY A 307 -9.47 15.71 -16.33
CA GLY A 307 -9.86 17.00 -15.75
C GLY A 307 -11.04 16.97 -14.78
N THR A 308 -11.35 15.82 -14.20
CA THR A 308 -12.47 15.63 -13.29
C THR A 308 -12.16 14.73 -12.08
N GLY A 309 -10.91 14.37 -11.90
CA GLY A 309 -10.39 13.56 -10.80
C GLY A 309 -10.12 14.37 -9.53
N TRP A 310 -8.85 14.53 -9.17
CA TRP A 310 -8.42 15.29 -8.01
C TRP A 310 -7.88 16.66 -8.43
N LEU A 311 -8.75 17.65 -8.40
CA LEU A 311 -8.51 18.98 -8.93
C LEU A 311 -9.10 20.07 -8.04
N ASP A 312 -8.30 21.04 -7.65
CA ASP A 312 -8.73 22.26 -6.95
C ASP A 312 -9.05 23.38 -7.95
N THR A 313 -10.28 23.45 -8.38
CA THR A 313 -10.75 24.48 -9.34
C THR A 313 -10.75 25.90 -8.77
N ASN A 314 -10.51 26.09 -7.48
CA ASN A 314 -10.37 27.40 -6.86
C ASN A 314 -8.93 27.90 -6.94
N ASP A 315 -7.99 27.02 -7.24
CA ASP A 315 -6.60 27.38 -7.50
C ASP A 315 -6.46 27.95 -8.92
N THR A 316 -6.58 29.26 -9.01
CA THR A 316 -6.45 29.99 -10.28
C THR A 316 -4.99 30.37 -10.59
N ILE A 317 -4.05 29.97 -9.75
CA ILE A 317 -2.64 30.39 -9.82
C ILE A 317 -1.78 29.30 -10.43
N SER A 318 -1.92 28.06 -9.96
CA SER A 318 -1.03 26.96 -10.32
C SER A 318 -1.66 25.96 -11.30
N GLY A 319 -2.96 25.92 -11.47
CA GLY A 319 -3.68 24.87 -12.21
C GLY A 319 -4.46 23.97 -11.27
N GLY A 320 -3.99 23.79 -10.04
CA GLY A 320 -4.75 23.17 -8.97
C GLY A 320 -4.64 21.65 -8.88
N GLU A 321 -3.71 21.03 -9.57
CA GLU A 321 -3.48 19.59 -9.54
C GLU A 321 -2.37 19.20 -8.54
N VAL A 322 -2.08 17.90 -8.46
CA VAL A 322 -1.22 17.35 -7.39
C VAL A 322 0.21 17.84 -7.43
N ALA A 323 0.76 18.13 -8.60
CA ALA A 323 2.11 18.63 -8.77
C ALA A 323 2.15 20.15 -8.90
N ASP A 324 1.12 20.76 -9.45
CA ASP A 324 0.94 22.19 -9.59
C ASP A 324 1.09 22.95 -8.28
N LYS A 325 0.42 22.45 -7.21
CA LYS A 325 0.50 23.04 -5.87
C LYS A 325 1.93 23.09 -5.32
N CYS A 326 2.84 22.31 -5.89
CA CYS A 326 4.24 22.18 -5.45
C CYS A 326 5.25 22.58 -6.54
N ALA A 327 4.77 23.19 -7.62
CA ALA A 327 5.60 23.51 -8.78
C ALA A 327 6.80 24.39 -8.41
N TRP A 328 7.96 24.01 -8.92
CA TRP A 328 9.24 24.72 -8.70
C TRP A 328 9.58 24.94 -7.21
N GLY A 329 9.24 24.01 -6.34
CA GLY A 329 9.50 24.13 -4.91
C GLY A 329 8.65 25.23 -4.25
N GLY A 330 7.35 25.29 -4.59
CA GLY A 330 6.39 26.23 -4.02
C GLY A 330 6.55 27.68 -4.49
N GLN A 331 7.42 27.93 -5.46
CA GLN A 331 7.66 29.30 -5.93
C GLN A 331 6.41 29.99 -6.49
N LEU A 332 5.41 29.23 -6.94
CA LEU A 332 4.13 29.77 -7.37
C LEU A 332 3.33 30.38 -6.22
N TRP A 333 3.46 29.84 -5.02
CA TRP A 333 2.77 30.29 -3.80
C TRP A 333 3.62 31.19 -2.90
N GLY A 334 4.89 31.43 -3.27
CA GLY A 334 5.83 32.17 -2.45
C GLY A 334 6.44 31.35 -1.30
N ASP A 335 6.24 30.05 -1.29
CA ASP A 335 6.75 29.11 -0.31
C ASP A 335 8.09 28.49 -0.75
N SER A 336 8.80 27.87 0.17
CA SER A 336 10.02 27.11 -0.07
C SER A 336 9.76 25.62 0.11
N ASP A 337 8.99 25.06 -0.81
CA ASP A 337 8.69 23.63 -0.78
C ASP A 337 9.93 22.79 -1.12
N PRO A 338 10.00 21.56 -0.61
CA PRO A 338 11.15 20.72 -0.89
C PRO A 338 11.25 20.39 -2.39
N ALA A 339 12.41 20.59 -2.95
CA ALA A 339 12.82 20.10 -4.25
C ALA A 339 14.24 19.56 -4.13
N GLY A 340 14.55 18.45 -4.79
CA GLY A 340 15.87 17.84 -4.61
C GLY A 340 16.04 16.54 -5.38
N ASN A 341 17.18 15.92 -5.19
CA ASN A 341 17.45 14.61 -5.76
C ASN A 341 16.71 13.52 -5.00
N VAL A 342 15.95 12.71 -5.72
CA VAL A 342 15.18 11.57 -5.20
C VAL A 342 15.68 10.29 -5.84
N THR A 343 15.82 9.23 -5.05
CA THR A 343 16.12 7.89 -5.57
C THR A 343 14.83 7.21 -6.00
N LEU A 344 14.75 6.89 -7.29
CA LEU A 344 13.63 6.18 -7.92
C LEU A 344 14.15 4.83 -8.43
N GLY A 345 13.72 3.75 -7.84
CA GLY A 345 14.12 2.42 -8.30
C GLY A 345 15.63 2.19 -8.33
N GLY A 346 16.28 2.48 -9.43
CA GLY A 346 17.72 2.26 -9.64
C GLY A 346 18.54 3.54 -9.86
N GLY A 347 17.88 4.69 -10.07
CA GLY A 347 18.50 5.96 -10.37
C GLY A 347 18.21 7.05 -9.35
N THR A 348 18.95 8.16 -9.47
CA THR A 348 18.70 9.37 -8.69
C THR A 348 18.40 10.51 -9.67
N PHE A 349 17.26 11.17 -9.47
CA PHE A 349 16.73 12.19 -10.38
C PHE A 349 16.36 13.46 -9.62
N ALA A 350 16.52 14.59 -10.29
CA ALA A 350 16.04 15.88 -9.80
C ALA A 350 14.51 15.90 -9.84
N MET A 351 13.87 16.17 -8.72
CA MET A 351 12.41 16.14 -8.60
C MET A 351 11.90 17.37 -7.86
N GLN A 352 10.72 17.84 -8.23
CA GLN A 352 9.90 18.67 -7.36
C GLN A 352 9.09 17.81 -6.40
N SER A 353 8.56 18.40 -5.34
CA SER A 353 7.59 17.78 -4.45
C SER A 353 6.21 17.63 -5.11
N LEU A 354 5.38 16.77 -4.50
CA LEU A 354 3.97 16.59 -4.81
C LEU A 354 3.12 16.97 -3.60
N TRP A 355 1.92 17.47 -3.85
CA TRP A 355 0.98 17.76 -2.77
C TRP A 355 0.49 16.49 -2.10
N SER A 356 0.43 16.51 -0.78
CA SER A 356 -0.14 15.43 0.03
C SER A 356 -1.29 15.95 0.90
N ASN A 357 -2.51 15.51 0.61
CA ASN A 357 -3.68 15.80 1.43
C ASN A 357 -3.51 15.30 2.87
N ALA A 358 -2.78 14.22 3.06
CA ALA A 358 -2.56 13.62 4.37
C ALA A 358 -1.65 14.47 5.25
N THR A 359 -0.61 15.08 4.68
CA THR A 359 0.32 15.97 5.41
C THR A 359 -0.07 17.42 5.30
N ARG A 360 -0.97 17.77 4.36
CA ARG A 360 -1.35 19.14 4.00
C ARG A 360 -0.14 19.97 3.60
N GLY A 361 0.64 19.45 2.68
CA GLY A 361 1.85 20.11 2.23
C GLY A 361 2.57 19.34 1.15
N CYS A 362 3.55 19.98 0.56
CA CYS A 362 4.40 19.43 -0.48
C CYS A 362 5.45 18.49 0.09
N VAL A 363 5.57 17.29 -0.48
CA VAL A 363 6.49 16.25 -0.02
C VAL A 363 7.29 15.65 -1.16
N LEU A 364 8.58 15.38 -0.93
CA LEU A 364 9.46 14.68 -1.87
C LEU A 364 9.40 13.15 -1.70
N ASN A 365 8.98 12.67 -0.54
CA ASN A 365 8.86 11.27 -0.23
C ASN A 365 7.52 11.06 0.49
N GLY A 366 6.47 10.86 -0.26
CA GLY A 366 5.10 10.81 0.26
C GLY A 366 4.72 9.52 0.96
N GLY A 367 5.48 8.47 0.77
CA GLY A 367 5.24 7.19 1.39
C GLY A 367 6.51 6.43 1.68
N LEU A 368 7.03 6.53 2.91
CA LEU A 368 7.93 5.48 3.37
C LEU A 368 7.14 4.18 3.45
N PRO A 369 7.71 3.03 3.00
CA PRO A 369 6.96 1.79 2.90
C PRO A 369 6.39 1.43 4.26
N LEU A 370 5.08 1.21 4.31
CA LEU A 370 4.45 0.63 5.48
C LEU A 370 5.00 -0.79 5.69
N SER A 371 5.88 -0.93 6.67
CA SER A 371 6.36 -2.23 7.08
C SER A 371 5.49 -2.77 8.20
N VAL A 372 5.02 -4.01 8.07
CA VAL A 372 4.24 -4.71 9.09
C VAL A 372 4.88 -6.05 9.37
N THR A 373 5.32 -6.25 10.61
CA THR A 373 5.86 -7.54 11.02
C THR A 373 4.74 -8.58 11.08
N THR A 374 4.89 -9.69 10.37
CA THR A 374 3.95 -10.81 10.47
C THR A 374 4.06 -11.42 11.87
N PRO A 375 2.98 -11.43 12.68
CA PRO A 375 3.03 -12.14 13.96
C PRO A 375 3.30 -13.63 13.75
N ALA A 376 4.10 -14.22 14.62
CA ALA A 376 4.19 -15.68 14.70
C ALA A 376 2.81 -16.28 15.06
N THR A 377 2.65 -17.57 14.88
CA THR A 377 1.47 -18.28 15.38
C THR A 377 1.37 -18.07 16.89
N GLN A 378 0.22 -17.60 17.34
CA GLN A 378 -0.07 -17.31 18.74
C GLN A 378 -0.62 -18.53 19.44
N THR A 379 -0.29 -18.67 20.71
CA THR A 379 -0.91 -19.66 21.59
C THR A 379 -1.69 -18.94 22.68
N ALA A 380 -2.90 -19.39 22.97
CA ALA A 380 -3.71 -18.85 24.04
C ALA A 380 -4.53 -19.96 24.70
N THR A 381 -4.96 -19.72 25.93
CA THR A 381 -5.84 -20.63 26.67
C THR A 381 -7.20 -19.96 26.83
N LEU A 382 -8.26 -20.73 26.65
CA LEU A 382 -9.63 -20.28 26.84
C LEU A 382 -9.82 -19.64 28.23
N GLY A 383 -10.56 -18.55 28.28
CA GLY A 383 -10.82 -17.82 29.53
C GLY A 383 -9.66 -17.00 30.07
N LYS A 384 -8.48 -17.04 29.46
CA LYS A 384 -7.35 -16.17 29.81
C LYS A 384 -7.31 -14.94 28.91
N ALA A 385 -6.87 -13.82 29.50
CA ALA A 385 -6.70 -12.58 28.78
C ALA A 385 -5.55 -12.69 27.76
N VAL A 386 -5.78 -12.13 26.57
CA VAL A 386 -4.81 -12.04 25.47
C VAL A 386 -4.43 -10.59 25.28
N SER A 387 -3.17 -10.32 24.96
CA SER A 387 -2.68 -9.03 24.50
C SER A 387 -1.58 -9.25 23.48
N LEU A 388 -1.83 -8.88 22.21
CA LEU A 388 -0.88 -8.97 21.11
C LEU A 388 -0.80 -7.63 20.41
N LYS A 389 0.37 -7.02 20.37
CA LYS A 389 0.64 -5.79 19.62
C LYS A 389 1.02 -6.14 18.18
N ILE A 390 0.33 -5.57 17.21
CA ILE A 390 0.76 -5.59 15.80
C ILE A 390 1.84 -4.52 15.62
N THR A 391 3.04 -4.96 15.25
CA THR A 391 4.17 -4.06 15.01
C THR A 391 4.15 -3.61 13.57
N ALA A 392 4.06 -2.29 13.38
CA ALA A 392 4.08 -1.65 12.08
C ALA A 392 4.88 -0.34 12.17
N SER A 393 5.49 0.05 11.06
CA SER A 393 6.30 1.27 10.94
C SER A 393 6.19 1.83 9.53
N THR A 394 6.14 3.15 9.43
CA THR A 394 6.21 3.92 8.18
C THR A 394 7.61 4.48 7.93
N GLY A 395 8.65 3.91 8.56
CA GLY A 395 10.03 4.31 8.34
C GLY A 395 10.42 5.70 8.87
N GLY A 396 9.56 6.35 9.66
CA GLY A 396 9.82 7.67 10.25
C GLY A 396 8.72 8.70 10.05
N ALA A 397 7.70 8.41 9.23
CA ALA A 397 6.55 9.30 9.13
C ALA A 397 5.72 9.28 10.42
N THR A 398 5.31 10.45 10.90
CA THR A 398 4.46 10.61 12.09
C THR A 398 2.98 10.31 11.81
N THR A 399 2.67 9.75 10.66
CA THR A 399 1.30 9.52 10.20
C THR A 399 0.59 8.46 11.04
N PRO A 400 -0.64 8.71 11.50
CA PRO A 400 -1.38 7.74 12.28
C PRO A 400 -1.72 6.50 11.45
N LEU A 401 -1.40 5.33 12.01
CA LEU A 401 -1.77 4.04 11.43
C LEU A 401 -3.18 3.65 11.86
N THR A 402 -3.91 3.02 10.96
CA THR A 402 -5.22 2.43 11.23
C THR A 402 -5.15 0.91 11.12
N TYR A 403 -5.74 0.21 12.08
CA TYR A 403 -5.69 -1.24 12.19
C TYR A 403 -7.09 -1.84 12.11
N THR A 404 -7.25 -2.86 11.29
CA THR A 404 -8.45 -3.70 11.25
C THR A 404 -8.08 -5.17 11.28
N ALA A 405 -8.97 -6.03 11.76
CA ALA A 405 -8.74 -7.47 11.77
C ALA A 405 -10.04 -8.23 11.46
N SER A 406 -9.88 -9.39 10.83
CA SER A 406 -10.93 -10.37 10.60
C SER A 406 -10.43 -11.77 10.95
N GLY A 407 -11.35 -12.70 11.25
CA GLY A 407 -11.01 -14.07 11.63
C GLY A 407 -10.32 -14.18 13.00
N LEU A 408 -10.40 -13.15 13.85
CA LEU A 408 -9.95 -13.26 15.24
C LEU A 408 -10.79 -14.30 15.99
N PRO A 409 -10.19 -15.09 16.92
CA PRO A 409 -10.95 -15.90 17.84
C PRO A 409 -12.01 -15.05 18.56
N GLY A 410 -13.22 -15.57 18.70
CA GLY A 410 -14.32 -14.86 19.37
C GLY A 410 -13.92 -14.37 20.76
N GLY A 411 -14.38 -13.17 21.14
CA GLY A 411 -13.99 -12.50 22.36
C GLY A 411 -12.70 -11.66 22.24
N LEU A 412 -11.97 -11.75 21.12
CA LEU A 412 -10.82 -10.89 20.84
C LEU A 412 -11.22 -9.78 19.85
N SER A 413 -10.65 -8.61 20.02
CA SER A 413 -10.82 -7.46 19.13
C SER A 413 -9.51 -6.71 18.95
N ILE A 414 -9.37 -5.98 17.84
CA ILE A 414 -8.22 -5.11 17.60
C ILE A 414 -8.59 -3.64 17.90
N ASN A 415 -7.73 -2.95 18.57
CA ASN A 415 -7.86 -1.50 18.74
C ASN A 415 -7.42 -0.79 17.46
N LYS A 416 -8.33 -0.03 16.85
CA LYS A 416 -8.15 0.61 15.54
C LYS A 416 -6.96 1.57 15.49
N SER A 417 -6.62 2.24 16.59
CA SER A 417 -5.55 3.24 16.63
C SER A 417 -4.23 2.70 17.15
N THR A 418 -4.27 1.72 18.08
CA THR A 418 -3.06 1.21 18.70
C THR A 418 -2.55 -0.10 18.09
N GLY A 419 -3.39 -0.82 17.32
CA GLY A 419 -3.06 -2.13 16.77
C GLY A 419 -2.90 -3.23 17.81
N VAL A 420 -3.43 -3.05 19.04
CA VAL A 420 -3.41 -4.08 20.07
C VAL A 420 -4.63 -4.97 19.90
N ILE A 421 -4.40 -6.26 19.69
CA ILE A 421 -5.44 -7.31 19.77
C ILE A 421 -5.53 -7.72 21.23
N SER A 422 -6.71 -7.58 21.82
CA SER A 422 -6.94 -7.92 23.23
C SER A 422 -8.33 -8.48 23.46
N GLY A 423 -8.52 -9.07 24.63
CA GLY A 423 -9.77 -9.66 25.06
C GLY A 423 -9.56 -11.00 25.77
N THR A 424 -10.66 -11.70 26.02
CA THR A 424 -10.67 -13.05 26.56
C THR A 424 -11.40 -13.94 25.58
N SER A 425 -10.71 -14.96 25.05
CA SER A 425 -11.34 -15.86 24.08
C SER A 425 -12.41 -16.70 24.75
N ASN A 426 -13.59 -16.74 24.13
CA ASN A 426 -14.78 -17.48 24.57
C ASN A 426 -15.27 -18.50 23.54
N VAL A 427 -14.45 -18.79 22.53
CA VAL A 427 -14.77 -19.79 21.50
C VAL A 427 -14.05 -21.10 21.76
N THR A 428 -14.32 -22.08 20.89
CA THR A 428 -13.75 -23.43 20.89
C THR A 428 -12.22 -23.43 20.93
N ALA A 429 -11.64 -24.38 21.69
CA ALA A 429 -10.23 -24.73 21.50
C ALA A 429 -10.03 -25.23 20.06
N GLY A 430 -8.91 -24.89 19.47
CA GLY A 430 -8.64 -25.21 18.07
C GLY A 430 -7.71 -24.23 17.40
N THR A 431 -7.65 -24.32 16.07
CA THR A 431 -6.81 -23.43 15.26
C THR A 431 -7.68 -22.40 14.55
N PHE A 432 -7.20 -21.15 14.54
CA PHE A 432 -7.86 -20.05 13.84
C PHE A 432 -6.83 -19.33 12.96
N THR A 433 -7.31 -18.68 11.93
CA THR A 433 -6.48 -17.83 11.07
C THR A 433 -7.04 -16.43 11.08
N SER A 434 -6.21 -15.47 11.47
CA SER A 434 -6.55 -14.05 11.48
C SER A 434 -5.86 -13.33 10.35
N LYS A 435 -6.59 -12.39 9.76
CA LYS A 435 -6.09 -11.42 8.78
C LYS A 435 -6.12 -10.04 9.43
N VAL A 436 -4.97 -9.37 9.47
CA VAL A 436 -4.85 -7.99 9.92
C VAL A 436 -4.50 -7.11 8.73
N VAL A 437 -5.20 -5.99 8.59
CA VAL A 437 -4.88 -4.93 7.64
C VAL A 437 -4.43 -3.72 8.44
N VAL A 438 -3.25 -3.25 8.14
CA VAL A 438 -2.72 -1.98 8.64
C VAL A 438 -2.71 -1.01 7.48
N SER A 439 -3.28 0.16 7.66
CA SER A 439 -3.38 1.18 6.63
C SER A 439 -2.91 2.54 7.14
N TYR A 440 -2.44 3.34 6.23
CA TYR A 440 -2.14 4.75 6.39
C TYR A 440 -2.56 5.47 5.10
N TYR A 441 -2.31 6.76 4.95
CA TYR A 441 -2.79 7.54 3.80
C TYR A 441 -2.27 7.05 2.45
N ALA A 442 -1.04 6.52 2.37
CA ALA A 442 -0.39 6.10 1.13
C ALA A 442 -0.50 4.58 0.85
N GLY A 443 -1.41 3.86 1.51
CA GLY A 443 -1.63 2.46 1.22
C GLY A 443 -1.91 1.57 2.43
N TRP A 444 -1.90 0.27 2.21
CA TRP A 444 -2.15 -0.72 3.27
C TRP A 444 -1.30 -1.97 3.08
N VAL A 445 -1.03 -2.64 4.19
CA VAL A 445 -0.38 -3.96 4.21
C VAL A 445 -1.27 -4.95 4.93
N THR A 446 -1.45 -6.11 4.32
CA THR A 446 -2.17 -7.24 4.90
C THR A 446 -1.21 -8.29 5.42
N LYS A 447 -1.45 -8.79 6.64
CA LYS A 447 -0.74 -9.94 7.22
C LYS A 447 -1.73 -10.97 7.74
N THR A 448 -1.35 -12.25 7.59
CA THR A 448 -2.14 -13.39 8.05
C THR A 448 -1.30 -14.21 9.01
N PHE A 449 -1.88 -14.65 10.13
CA PHE A 449 -1.21 -15.47 11.13
C PHE A 449 -2.18 -16.40 11.84
N GLY A 450 -1.64 -17.45 12.46
CA GLY A 450 -2.41 -18.50 13.11
C GLY A 450 -2.58 -18.27 14.61
N TRP A 451 -3.59 -18.94 15.17
CA TRP A 451 -3.81 -19.10 16.60
C TRP A 451 -3.97 -20.58 16.93
N HIS A 452 -3.38 -21.01 18.03
CA HIS A 452 -3.68 -22.27 18.70
C HIS A 452 -4.31 -21.97 20.05
N LEU A 453 -5.60 -22.22 20.16
CA LEU A 453 -6.32 -22.07 21.42
C LEU A 453 -6.40 -23.44 22.10
N SER A 454 -5.84 -23.55 23.29
CA SER A 454 -5.98 -24.72 24.15
C SER A 454 -7.17 -24.57 25.09
N SER A 455 -7.78 -25.71 25.45
CA SER A 455 -8.78 -25.73 26.48
C SER A 455 -8.19 -25.28 27.82
N LEU A 456 -8.99 -24.61 28.62
CA LEU A 456 -8.65 -24.40 30.01
C LEU A 456 -8.82 -25.75 30.73
N ALA A 457 -7.77 -26.24 31.35
CA ALA A 457 -7.81 -27.50 32.10
C ALA A 457 -7.10 -27.34 33.42
N GLY A 458 -7.65 -28.01 34.45
CA GLY A 458 -7.08 -28.02 35.80
C GLY A 458 -8.12 -28.26 36.87
N GLU A 459 -7.71 -28.14 38.14
CA GLU A 459 -8.62 -28.32 39.28
C GLU A 459 -9.66 -27.20 39.35
N MET A 460 -10.93 -27.56 39.42
CA MET A 460 -12.03 -26.63 39.67
C MET A 460 -12.30 -26.61 41.17
N LYS A 461 -11.88 -25.52 41.85
CA LYS A 461 -11.98 -25.37 43.31
C LYS A 461 -13.30 -24.70 43.68
N GLY A 462 -13.98 -25.28 44.66
CA GLY A 462 -15.26 -24.78 45.15
C GLY A 462 -15.29 -24.68 46.67
N TYR A 463 -16.42 -25.10 47.24
CA TYR A 463 -16.73 -24.99 48.66
C TYR A 463 -15.62 -25.55 49.55
N ASP A 464 -15.23 -24.80 50.58
CA ASP A 464 -14.18 -25.16 51.55
C ASP A 464 -12.83 -25.51 50.89
N ALA A 465 -12.48 -24.77 49.82
CA ALA A 465 -11.26 -24.96 49.04
C ALA A 465 -11.04 -26.39 48.47
N LYS A 466 -12.09 -27.20 48.40
CA LYS A 466 -12.07 -28.54 47.82
C LYS A 466 -12.33 -28.50 46.32
N CYS A 467 -12.00 -29.59 45.64
CA CYS A 467 -12.08 -29.71 44.20
C CYS A 467 -13.30 -30.55 43.75
N LEU A 468 -13.86 -30.18 42.62
CA LEU A 468 -14.75 -31.03 41.85
C LEU A 468 -13.94 -32.22 41.31
N GLY A 469 -14.53 -33.41 41.37
CA GLY A 469 -13.89 -34.61 40.86
C GLY A 469 -14.88 -35.76 40.58
N ASP A 470 -14.41 -36.70 39.80
CA ASP A 470 -15.05 -37.94 39.53
C ASP A 470 -14.89 -38.89 40.73
N TYR A 471 -16.01 -39.47 41.24
CA TYR A 471 -15.98 -40.29 42.44
C TYR A 471 -15.14 -41.53 42.24
N SER A 472 -14.10 -41.70 43.06
CA SER A 472 -13.17 -42.83 43.01
C SER A 472 -12.48 -43.06 41.67
N ALA A 473 -12.38 -42.01 40.81
CA ALA A 473 -11.74 -42.04 39.50
C ALA A 473 -12.24 -43.18 38.58
N LYS A 474 -13.53 -43.44 38.59
CA LYS A 474 -14.12 -44.58 37.85
C LYS A 474 -14.48 -44.31 36.42
N THR A 475 -14.41 -43.12 35.93
CA THR A 475 -14.59 -42.71 34.52
C THR A 475 -15.67 -43.48 33.72
N THR A 476 -16.74 -43.90 34.39
CA THR A 476 -17.86 -44.67 33.77
C THR A 476 -19.12 -43.83 33.77
N ALA A 477 -19.94 -43.99 32.73
CA ALA A 477 -21.24 -43.35 32.64
C ALA A 477 -22.07 -43.60 33.93
N GLY A 478 -22.75 -42.55 34.41
CA GLY A 478 -23.49 -42.55 35.65
C GLY A 478 -22.66 -42.38 36.92
N ASN A 479 -21.32 -42.28 36.82
CA ASN A 479 -20.51 -42.06 38.02
C ASN A 479 -20.75 -40.68 38.61
N LYS A 480 -20.70 -40.60 39.96
CA LYS A 480 -20.99 -39.35 40.68
C LYS A 480 -19.90 -38.32 40.50
N ILE A 481 -20.31 -37.11 40.24
CA ILE A 481 -19.43 -35.94 40.39
C ILE A 481 -19.54 -35.42 41.80
N VAL A 482 -18.42 -35.31 42.47
CA VAL A 482 -18.32 -35.04 43.92
C VAL A 482 -17.42 -33.87 44.23
N ILE A 483 -17.55 -33.37 45.47
CA ILE A 483 -16.54 -32.49 46.06
C ILE A 483 -15.58 -33.36 46.89
N CYS A 484 -14.28 -33.13 46.77
CA CYS A 484 -13.25 -33.88 47.47
C CYS A 484 -11.97 -33.04 47.68
N THR A 485 -11.07 -33.55 48.54
CA THR A 485 -9.76 -32.92 48.70
C THR A 485 -9.03 -32.85 47.36
N CYS A 486 -8.45 -31.68 47.03
CA CYS A 486 -7.68 -31.50 45.80
C CYS A 486 -6.43 -32.40 45.82
N ALA A 487 -6.22 -33.16 44.77
CA ALA A 487 -5.14 -34.15 44.68
C ALA A 487 -4.41 -34.13 43.31
N ALA A 488 -4.67 -33.12 42.48
CA ALA A 488 -4.05 -32.90 41.17
C ALA A 488 -4.09 -34.17 40.23
N GLY A 489 -5.02 -35.06 40.44
CA GLY A 489 -5.18 -36.28 39.63
C GLY A 489 -6.08 -36.10 38.41
N ALA A 490 -6.01 -37.05 37.47
CA ALA A 490 -6.82 -37.00 36.25
C ALA A 490 -8.34 -36.87 36.53
N ALA A 491 -8.86 -37.48 37.60
CA ALA A 491 -10.26 -37.40 38.03
C ALA A 491 -10.69 -36.01 38.52
N GLN A 492 -9.75 -35.09 38.71
CA GLN A 492 -9.99 -33.72 39.14
C GLN A 492 -9.48 -32.68 38.10
N ASN A 493 -8.93 -33.16 37.01
CA ASN A 493 -8.52 -32.31 35.91
C ASN A 493 -9.71 -32.04 34.99
N ILE A 494 -10.41 -30.95 35.29
CA ILE A 494 -11.58 -30.51 34.55
C ILE A 494 -11.16 -29.78 33.31
N THR A 495 -11.58 -30.24 32.13
CA THR A 495 -11.37 -29.53 30.86
C THR A 495 -12.65 -28.78 30.49
N PHE A 496 -12.51 -27.49 30.23
CA PHE A 496 -13.59 -26.65 29.72
C PHE A 496 -13.64 -26.78 28.21
N ALA A 497 -14.64 -27.49 27.72
CA ALA A 497 -14.84 -27.61 26.28
C ALA A 497 -15.57 -26.39 25.73
N THR A 498 -15.62 -26.32 24.48
CA THR A 498 -15.93 -25.23 23.62
C THR A 498 -17.40 -24.84 23.55
N ASN A 499 -18.25 -25.84 23.73
CA ASN A 499 -19.70 -25.73 23.79
C ASN A 499 -20.22 -25.58 25.24
N THR A 500 -19.33 -25.10 26.13
CA THR A 500 -19.61 -24.91 27.57
C THR A 500 -19.68 -26.19 28.40
N GLU A 501 -19.31 -27.34 27.85
CA GLU A 501 -19.23 -28.58 28.59
C GLU A 501 -18.06 -28.60 29.57
N LEU A 502 -18.25 -29.22 30.73
CA LEU A 502 -17.21 -29.54 31.69
C LEU A 502 -16.85 -31.03 31.52
N LEU A 503 -15.60 -31.32 31.14
CA LEU A 503 -15.14 -32.66 30.90
C LEU A 503 -14.25 -33.16 32.03
N VAL A 504 -14.45 -34.39 32.46
CA VAL A 504 -13.56 -35.12 33.34
C VAL A 504 -13.14 -36.40 32.61
N VAL A 505 -11.82 -36.53 32.36
CA VAL A 505 -11.25 -37.69 31.65
C VAL A 505 -11.91 -37.94 30.27
N GLY A 506 -12.42 -36.89 29.61
CA GLY A 506 -13.03 -36.96 28.29
C GLY A 506 -14.54 -37.09 28.25
N ASP A 507 -15.21 -37.44 29.37
CA ASP A 507 -16.66 -37.48 29.49
C ASP A 507 -17.23 -36.21 30.11
N CYS A 508 -18.51 -35.92 29.85
CA CYS A 508 -19.17 -34.70 30.24
C CYS A 508 -19.81 -34.75 31.63
N VAL A 509 -19.62 -33.72 32.43
CA VAL A 509 -20.39 -33.47 33.63
C VAL A 509 -21.82 -33.17 33.24
N THR A 510 -22.71 -34.08 33.53
CA THR A 510 -24.15 -34.06 33.22
C THR A 510 -24.96 -33.74 34.45
N GLY A 511 -26.04 -32.99 34.34
CA GLY A 511 -26.88 -32.61 35.47
C GLY A 511 -28.37 -32.78 35.22
N THR A 512 -29.05 -33.29 36.26
CA THR A 512 -30.53 -33.28 36.36
C THR A 512 -30.95 -32.67 37.71
N THR A 513 -30.92 -33.47 38.76
CA THR A 513 -31.01 -33.05 40.17
C THR A 513 -29.66 -33.16 40.87
N THR A 514 -28.81 -34.05 40.39
CA THR A 514 -27.43 -34.26 40.84
C THR A 514 -26.50 -34.21 39.64
N ALA A 515 -25.20 -34.02 39.88
CA ALA A 515 -24.17 -34.05 38.84
C ALA A 515 -23.55 -35.46 38.77
N PHE A 516 -23.37 -35.95 37.54
CA PHE A 516 -22.80 -37.27 37.24
C PHE A 516 -22.07 -37.21 35.87
N LEU A 517 -21.30 -38.23 35.57
CA LEU A 517 -20.49 -38.33 34.37
C LEU A 517 -21.26 -39.11 33.28
N GLU A 518 -21.24 -38.60 32.05
CA GLU A 518 -21.81 -39.25 30.87
C GLU A 518 -20.99 -38.94 29.61
N PRO A 519 -21.04 -39.82 28.59
CA PRO A 519 -20.48 -39.46 27.28
C PRO A 519 -21.04 -38.14 26.78
N CYS A 520 -20.18 -37.31 26.16
CA CYS A 520 -20.58 -36.03 25.61
C CYS A 520 -21.46 -36.24 24.37
N ILE A 521 -22.67 -35.72 24.40
CA ILE A 521 -23.64 -35.81 23.29
C ILE A 521 -24.17 -34.43 22.86
N GLY A 522 -23.62 -33.33 23.41
CA GLY A 522 -24.04 -31.97 23.11
C GLY A 522 -25.44 -31.63 23.63
N ALA A 523 -25.93 -32.33 24.64
CA ALA A 523 -27.23 -32.05 25.23
C ALA A 523 -27.17 -30.82 26.17
N THR A 524 -28.28 -30.07 26.26
CA THR A 524 -28.38 -28.92 27.17
C THR A 524 -28.19 -29.28 28.65
N SER A 525 -28.33 -30.54 29.01
CA SER A 525 -28.01 -31.11 30.34
C SER A 525 -26.51 -31.28 30.59
N GLN A 526 -25.68 -31.02 29.61
CA GLN A 526 -24.21 -31.06 29.67
C GLN A 526 -23.58 -29.69 29.46
N GLU A 527 -24.38 -28.68 29.08
CA GLU A 527 -23.91 -27.33 28.82
C GLU A 527 -24.06 -26.43 30.05
N TRP A 528 -22.95 -25.77 30.43
CA TRP A 528 -22.84 -24.96 31.63
C TRP A 528 -22.44 -23.52 31.28
N THR A 529 -23.13 -22.54 31.83
CA THR A 529 -22.77 -21.14 31.71
C THR A 529 -22.11 -20.67 33.00
N ARG A 530 -20.84 -20.24 32.91
CA ARG A 530 -20.14 -19.62 34.03
C ARG A 530 -20.60 -18.19 34.21
N GLN A 531 -21.04 -17.82 35.41
CA GLN A 531 -21.38 -16.46 35.78
C GLN A 531 -20.15 -15.71 36.30
N SER A 532 -20.20 -14.38 36.28
CA SER A 532 -19.11 -13.53 36.76
C SER A 532 -18.80 -13.70 38.26
N ASN A 533 -19.79 -14.11 39.04
CA ASN A 533 -19.64 -14.41 40.47
C ASN A 533 -19.05 -15.80 40.74
N GLY A 534 -18.80 -16.61 39.71
CA GLY A 534 -18.25 -17.97 39.85
C GLY A 534 -19.27 -19.12 39.89
N GLU A 535 -20.56 -18.84 39.79
CA GLU A 535 -21.58 -19.84 39.65
C GLU A 535 -21.54 -20.51 38.27
N TYR A 536 -21.85 -21.81 38.21
CA TYR A 536 -22.04 -22.59 36.97
C TYR A 536 -23.49 -22.99 36.85
N VAL A 537 -24.17 -22.40 35.87
CA VAL A 537 -25.60 -22.58 35.60
C VAL A 537 -25.79 -23.60 34.50
N LEU A 538 -26.55 -24.66 34.78
CA LEU A 538 -26.90 -25.68 33.79
C LEU A 538 -27.96 -25.17 32.82
N LYS A 539 -27.69 -25.25 31.53
CA LYS A 539 -28.55 -24.69 30.48
C LYS A 539 -29.95 -25.33 30.41
N SER A 540 -30.05 -26.62 30.71
CA SER A 540 -31.34 -27.34 30.60
C SER A 540 -32.38 -26.91 31.62
N ASN A 541 -31.97 -26.44 32.82
CA ASN A 541 -32.89 -26.15 33.90
C ASN A 541 -32.64 -24.87 34.69
N GLY A 542 -31.59 -24.10 34.32
CA GLY A 542 -31.24 -22.85 34.96
C GLY A 542 -30.74 -22.95 36.40
N LYS A 543 -30.40 -24.15 36.86
CA LYS A 543 -29.90 -24.37 38.22
C LYS A 543 -28.39 -24.34 38.32
N CYS A 544 -27.89 -24.00 39.50
CA CYS A 544 -26.48 -23.87 39.80
C CYS A 544 -25.88 -25.18 40.35
N LEU A 545 -24.65 -25.49 39.93
CA LEU A 545 -23.84 -26.56 40.47
C LEU A 545 -23.50 -26.26 41.93
N THR A 546 -23.98 -27.10 42.84
CA THR A 546 -23.99 -26.86 44.28
C THR A 546 -23.31 -27.98 45.04
N ALA A 547 -22.44 -27.65 46.00
CA ALA A 547 -21.91 -28.62 46.96
C ALA A 547 -22.79 -28.64 48.24
N PRO A 548 -23.60 -29.70 48.48
CA PRO A 548 -24.49 -29.70 49.62
C PRO A 548 -23.76 -29.68 50.97
N SER A 549 -22.53 -30.19 51.03
CA SER A 549 -21.64 -30.12 52.18
C SER A 549 -20.17 -30.16 51.73
N ALA A 550 -19.25 -29.85 52.66
CA ALA A 550 -17.81 -29.92 52.43
C ALA A 550 -17.23 -31.35 52.69
N GLY A 551 -18.06 -32.36 52.92
CA GLY A 551 -17.59 -33.73 53.13
C GLY A 551 -16.97 -34.34 51.88
N ASN A 552 -15.79 -34.99 52.00
CA ASN A 552 -15.16 -35.67 50.85
C ASN A 552 -16.09 -36.76 50.31
N GLY A 553 -16.25 -36.80 48.99
CA GLY A 553 -17.14 -37.73 48.29
C GLY A 553 -18.61 -37.30 48.28
N THR A 554 -18.94 -36.11 48.80
CA THR A 554 -20.30 -35.56 48.69
C THR A 554 -20.65 -35.30 47.23
N GLN A 555 -21.69 -35.94 46.74
CA GLN A 555 -22.19 -35.75 45.38
C GLN A 555 -22.70 -34.30 45.20
N LEU A 556 -22.30 -33.67 44.12
CA LEU A 556 -22.80 -32.34 43.75
C LEU A 556 -24.26 -32.42 43.29
N THR A 557 -25.02 -31.41 43.60
CA THR A 557 -26.43 -31.24 43.25
C THR A 557 -26.69 -30.01 42.39
N LEU A 558 -27.88 -29.94 41.84
CA LEU A 558 -28.38 -28.78 41.11
C LEU A 558 -29.45 -28.07 41.95
N ALA A 559 -29.14 -26.88 42.43
CA ALA A 559 -30.06 -26.08 43.26
C ALA A 559 -30.35 -24.71 42.59
N ALA A 560 -31.31 -23.97 43.12
CA ALA A 560 -31.51 -22.59 42.70
C ALA A 560 -30.21 -21.79 42.89
N CYS A 561 -29.93 -20.87 41.98
CA CYS A 561 -28.74 -19.99 42.06
C CYS A 561 -29.00 -18.91 43.12
N GLU A 562 -28.28 -18.95 44.21
CA GLU A 562 -28.45 -18.10 45.39
C GLU A 562 -27.20 -17.30 45.74
N ASN A 563 -26.20 -17.37 44.89
CA ASN A 563 -24.91 -16.68 45.07
C ASN A 563 -24.25 -17.04 46.43
N THR A 564 -24.37 -18.26 46.88
CA THR A 564 -23.84 -18.77 48.15
C THR A 564 -22.47 -19.43 47.94
N ALA A 565 -21.62 -19.44 48.97
CA ALA A 565 -20.24 -19.95 48.89
C ALA A 565 -20.12 -21.37 48.35
N ASN A 566 -21.11 -22.21 48.58
CA ASN A 566 -21.15 -23.60 48.08
C ASN A 566 -21.60 -23.77 46.62
N GLN A 567 -21.85 -22.64 45.93
CA GLN A 567 -22.13 -22.56 44.50
C GLN A 567 -21.01 -21.87 43.70
N HIS A 568 -20.00 -21.33 44.40
CA HIS A 568 -18.90 -20.65 43.77
C HIS A 568 -17.76 -21.62 43.42
N TRP A 569 -17.34 -21.58 42.16
CA TRP A 569 -16.29 -22.42 41.61
C TRP A 569 -15.26 -21.56 40.91
N SER A 570 -14.00 -21.73 41.28
CA SER A 570 -12.88 -21.10 40.60
C SER A 570 -12.25 -22.08 39.62
N VAL A 571 -11.84 -21.56 38.49
CA VAL A 571 -11.10 -22.31 37.46
C VAL A 571 -9.62 -22.00 37.51
N PRO A 572 -8.75 -22.83 36.94
CA PRO A 572 -7.30 -22.69 36.94
C PRO A 572 -6.79 -21.37 36.39
#